data_fbb15bae7b516072b4eb5e59f950fc1d
#
_entry.id   fbb15bae7b516072b4eb5e59f950fc1d
#
_cell.length_a   1.000
_cell.length_b   1.000
_cell.length_c   1.000
_cell.angle_alpha   90.00
_cell.angle_beta   90.00
_cell.angle_gamma   90.00
#
_symmetry.space_group_name_H-M   'P 1'
#
loop_
_entity.id
_entity.type
_entity.pdbx_description
1 polymer ?
#
loop_
_entity_poly.entity_id
_entity_poly.type
_entity_poly.pdbx_seq_one_letter_code
_entity_poly.pdbx_strand_id
1 'polypeptide(L)'
;MADASRSDLAVSKIQHIFLLLALSCFAPLACQQAEGATVQVVDLEGLKAAIPAHNDQGMLLNFWAIWCGPCVAELPELLEVAHEYEGQGGRVLGVSYDLMVPGSDLATIEATVRDFLEGRGHHFPTVIYDADDYDAINSYFEMGGAVPVTLAIDKDGNIVDRQEGSASRARFEEMMRKALGL
;
A
#
# COMPACT_ATOMS: atom_id res chain seq x y z
N MET A 1 -18.20 69.86 -33.96
CA MET A 1 -17.99 69.49 -32.57
C MET A 1 -18.85 68.28 -32.28
N ALA A 2 -18.27 67.08 -32.35
CA ALA A 2 -18.73 65.79 -31.79
C ALA A 2 -18.04 64.64 -32.54
N ASP A 3 -16.95 64.15 -32.05
CA ASP A 3 -16.51 62.73 -32.29
C ASP A 3 -15.25 62.39 -31.48
N ALA A 4 -15.37 62.36 -30.16
CA ALA A 4 -14.29 61.97 -29.28
C ALA A 4 -14.72 60.96 -28.19
N SER A 5 -15.93 60.39 -28.26
CA SER A 5 -16.50 59.58 -27.18
C SER A 5 -16.66 58.08 -27.45
N ARG A 6 -16.24 57.58 -28.64
CA ARG A 6 -16.42 56.16 -28.99
C ARG A 6 -15.15 55.33 -28.93
N SER A 7 -13.98 55.91 -28.89
CA SER A 7 -12.70 55.20 -28.88
C SER A 7 -12.26 54.76 -27.47
N ASP A 8 -12.63 55.51 -26.44
CA ASP A 8 -12.15 55.23 -25.07
C ASP A 8 -12.88 54.08 -24.38
N LEU A 9 -14.12 53.78 -24.77
CA LEU A 9 -14.91 52.68 -24.22
C LEU A 9 -14.50 51.30 -24.78
N ALA A 10 -13.91 51.24 -25.98
CA ALA A 10 -13.46 50.01 -26.59
C ALA A 10 -12.12 49.55 -26.02
N VAL A 11 -11.22 50.47 -25.70
CA VAL A 11 -9.90 50.12 -25.12
C VAL A 11 -10.02 49.65 -23.69
N SER A 12 -10.93 50.25 -22.89
CA SER A 12 -11.17 49.83 -21.50
C SER A 12 -11.73 48.40 -21.38
N LYS A 13 -12.60 47.96 -22.31
CA LYS A 13 -13.16 46.61 -22.29
C LYS A 13 -12.15 45.50 -22.69
N ILE A 14 -11.21 45.82 -23.56
CA ILE A 14 -10.17 44.91 -24.00
C ILE A 14 -9.13 44.68 -22.89
N GLN A 15 -8.79 45.75 -22.14
CA GLN A 15 -7.86 45.63 -21.02
C GLN A 15 -8.39 44.77 -19.87
N HIS A 16 -9.69 44.77 -19.61
CA HIS A 16 -10.29 43.96 -18.55
C HIS A 16 -10.44 42.48 -18.94
N ILE A 17 -10.55 42.17 -20.24
CA ILE A 17 -10.61 40.77 -20.74
C ILE A 17 -9.23 40.09 -20.65
N PHE A 18 -8.14 40.83 -20.91
CA PHE A 18 -6.78 40.28 -20.77
C PHE A 18 -6.34 40.10 -19.30
N LEU A 19 -6.90 40.86 -18.36
CA LEU A 19 -6.58 40.72 -16.93
C LEU A 19 -7.28 39.54 -16.28
N LEU A 20 -8.39 39.06 -16.82
CA LEU A 20 -9.13 37.90 -16.31
C LEU A 20 -8.65 36.54 -16.87
N LEU A 21 -7.89 36.55 -17.97
CA LEU A 21 -7.32 35.33 -18.58
C LEU A 21 -5.95 34.93 -18.04
N ALA A 22 -5.28 35.81 -17.27
CA ALA A 22 -3.96 35.53 -16.71
C ALA A 22 -3.97 34.86 -15.32
N LEU A 23 -5.16 34.57 -14.73
CA LEU A 23 -5.28 34.07 -13.36
C LEU A 23 -5.67 32.58 -13.28
N SER A 24 -5.68 31.85 -14.39
CA SER A 24 -6.18 30.46 -14.42
C SER A 24 -5.15 29.38 -14.70
N CYS A 25 -3.84 29.65 -14.55
CA CYS A 25 -2.80 28.63 -14.76
C CYS A 25 -1.81 28.47 -13.60
N PHE A 26 -2.26 28.67 -12.36
CA PHE A 26 -1.55 28.18 -11.19
C PHE A 26 -2.31 26.99 -10.62
N ALA A 27 -2.35 25.89 -11.34
CA ALA A 27 -2.59 24.60 -10.72
C ALA A 27 -1.36 24.33 -9.81
N PRO A 28 -1.54 24.15 -8.49
CA PRO A 28 -0.43 23.68 -7.68
C PRO A 28 -0.02 22.33 -8.26
N LEU A 29 1.24 22.20 -8.68
CA LEU A 29 1.88 20.91 -8.82
C LEU A 29 1.80 20.28 -7.43
N ALA A 30 0.75 19.51 -7.16
CA ALA A 30 0.76 18.61 -6.03
C ALA A 30 1.97 17.71 -6.26
N CYS A 31 3.06 17.97 -5.54
CA CYS A 31 4.08 16.97 -5.33
C CYS A 31 3.33 15.76 -4.74
N GLN A 32 3.05 14.75 -5.56
CA GLN A 32 2.84 13.42 -5.06
C GLN A 32 4.14 13.05 -4.37
N GLN A 33 4.17 13.28 -3.06
CA GLN A 33 5.17 12.65 -2.21
C GLN A 33 4.94 11.15 -2.43
N ALA A 34 5.93 10.48 -2.97
CA ALA A 34 5.97 9.03 -2.91
C ALA A 34 5.88 8.71 -1.41
N GLU A 35 4.72 8.23 -0.97
CA GLU A 35 4.55 7.82 0.42
C GLU A 35 5.53 6.66 0.61
N GLY A 36 6.51 6.86 1.48
CA GLY A 36 7.45 5.82 1.88
C GLY A 36 6.69 4.63 2.47
N ALA A 37 7.35 3.50 2.61
CA ALA A 37 6.73 2.32 3.22
C ALA A 37 6.13 2.70 4.58
N THR A 38 4.81 2.55 4.74
CA THR A 38 4.15 2.75 6.03
C THR A 38 4.37 1.51 6.88
N VAL A 39 5.14 1.66 7.97
CA VAL A 39 5.41 0.58 8.93
C VAL A 39 4.71 0.94 10.24
N GLN A 40 3.88 0.03 10.74
CA GLN A 40 3.15 0.18 12.00
C GLN A 40 3.36 -1.07 12.85
N VAL A 41 3.33 -0.91 14.16
CA VAL A 41 3.43 -2.02 15.12
C VAL A 41 2.04 -2.32 15.64
N VAL A 42 1.62 -3.58 15.57
CA VAL A 42 0.27 -4.01 15.95
C VAL A 42 0.27 -5.36 16.64
N ASP A 43 -0.67 -5.55 17.56
CA ASP A 43 -1.08 -6.86 18.06
C ASP A 43 -2.14 -7.51 17.14
N LEU A 44 -2.72 -8.63 17.56
CA LEU A 44 -3.74 -9.34 16.75
C LEU A 44 -5.00 -8.47 16.51
N GLU A 45 -5.44 -7.70 17.49
CA GLU A 45 -6.62 -6.83 17.33
C GLU A 45 -6.31 -5.64 16.39
N GLY A 46 -5.10 -5.08 16.50
CA GLY A 46 -4.61 -4.07 15.57
C GLY A 46 -4.50 -4.60 14.15
N LEU A 47 -4.02 -5.83 13.94
CA LEU A 47 -3.97 -6.47 12.63
C LEU A 47 -5.39 -6.69 12.07
N LYS A 48 -6.32 -7.18 12.86
CA LYS A 48 -7.73 -7.33 12.46
C LYS A 48 -8.37 -6.01 12.03
N ALA A 49 -7.98 -4.91 12.68
CA ALA A 49 -8.44 -3.57 12.29
C ALA A 49 -7.73 -3.05 11.03
N ALA A 50 -6.46 -3.40 10.83
CA ALA A 50 -5.67 -2.97 9.66
C ALA A 50 -6.17 -3.62 8.36
N ILE A 51 -6.60 -4.89 8.39
CA ILE A 51 -7.08 -5.61 7.20
C ILE A 51 -8.19 -4.83 6.48
N PRO A 52 -9.34 -4.50 7.08
CA PRO A 52 -10.38 -3.74 6.38
C PRO A 52 -9.96 -2.32 6.02
N ALA A 53 -9.04 -1.70 6.78
CA ALA A 53 -8.52 -0.36 6.47
C ALA A 53 -7.66 -0.33 5.21
N HIS A 54 -7.06 -1.45 4.83
CA HIS A 54 -6.21 -1.60 3.64
C HIS A 54 -6.86 -2.43 2.53
N ASN A 55 -8.05 -3.00 2.77
CA ASN A 55 -8.78 -3.80 1.78
C ASN A 55 -9.85 -2.95 1.08
N ASP A 56 -9.63 -2.66 -0.20
CA ASP A 56 -10.52 -1.86 -1.03
C ASP A 56 -11.53 -2.74 -1.79
N GLN A 57 -11.05 -3.60 -2.69
CA GLN A 57 -11.87 -4.56 -3.45
C GLN A 57 -11.38 -6.00 -3.27
N GLY A 58 -10.15 -6.17 -2.83
CA GLY A 58 -9.50 -7.44 -2.57
C GLY A 58 -8.03 -7.22 -2.24
N MET A 59 -7.44 -8.11 -1.46
CA MET A 59 -6.05 -7.95 -1.05
C MET A 59 -5.31 -9.27 -0.93
N LEU A 60 -3.97 -9.20 -1.02
CA LEU A 60 -3.07 -10.23 -0.57
C LEU A 60 -2.47 -9.82 0.79
N LEU A 61 -2.73 -10.62 1.82
CA LEU A 61 -2.12 -10.49 3.14
C LEU A 61 -0.91 -11.43 3.17
N ASN A 62 0.31 -10.86 3.18
CA ASN A 62 1.55 -11.63 3.09
C ASN A 62 2.30 -11.62 4.42
N PHE A 63 2.49 -12.79 5.02
CA PHE A 63 3.27 -13.01 6.24
C PHE A 63 4.71 -13.31 5.86
N TRP A 64 5.64 -12.48 6.33
CA TRP A 64 7.03 -12.51 5.92
C TRP A 64 7.99 -12.05 7.03
N ALA A 65 9.30 -12.16 6.77
CA ALA A 65 10.32 -11.56 7.61
C ALA A 65 11.62 -11.32 6.82
N ILE A 66 12.45 -10.40 7.26
CA ILE A 66 13.76 -10.11 6.66
C ILE A 66 14.70 -11.32 6.72
N TRP A 67 14.67 -12.06 7.82
CA TRP A 67 15.48 -13.29 8.00
C TRP A 67 14.99 -14.47 7.17
N CYS A 68 13.81 -14.37 6.56
CA CYS A 68 13.23 -15.40 5.70
C CYS A 68 13.69 -15.19 4.25
N GLY A 69 14.73 -15.88 3.83
CA GLY A 69 15.28 -15.77 2.47
C GLY A 69 14.24 -15.96 1.35
N PRO A 70 13.40 -17.02 1.38
CA PRO A 70 12.31 -17.20 0.41
C PRO A 70 11.31 -16.05 0.40
N CYS A 71 10.95 -15.50 1.57
CA CYS A 71 10.04 -14.34 1.66
C CYS A 71 10.60 -13.13 0.90
N VAL A 72 11.87 -12.80 1.18
CA VAL A 72 12.56 -11.68 0.53
C VAL A 72 12.67 -11.85 -0.98
N ALA A 73 12.88 -13.09 -1.44
CA ALA A 73 13.02 -13.39 -2.86
C ALA A 73 11.71 -13.20 -3.65
N GLU A 74 10.56 -13.44 -3.05
CA GLU A 74 9.26 -13.32 -3.73
C GLU A 74 8.63 -11.92 -3.70
N LEU A 75 9.08 -11.03 -2.78
CA LEU A 75 8.51 -9.68 -2.63
C LEU A 75 8.43 -8.88 -3.94
N PRO A 76 9.45 -8.87 -4.82
CA PRO A 76 9.35 -8.12 -6.08
C PRO A 76 8.16 -8.57 -6.94
N GLU A 77 7.97 -9.89 -7.09
CA GLU A 77 6.89 -10.45 -7.90
C GLU A 77 5.51 -10.18 -7.29
N LEU A 78 5.39 -10.27 -5.96
CA LEU A 78 4.18 -9.93 -5.22
C LEU A 78 3.78 -8.46 -5.45
N LEU A 79 4.76 -7.54 -5.36
CA LEU A 79 4.51 -6.11 -5.50
C LEU A 79 4.24 -5.70 -6.95
N GLU A 80 4.85 -6.37 -7.94
CA GLU A 80 4.50 -6.20 -9.36
C GLU A 80 3.02 -6.54 -9.61
N VAL A 81 2.54 -7.68 -9.09
CA VAL A 81 1.12 -8.07 -9.19
C VAL A 81 0.23 -7.05 -8.48
N ALA A 82 0.59 -6.61 -7.27
CA ALA A 82 -0.17 -5.59 -6.56
C ALA A 82 -0.34 -4.30 -7.37
N HIS A 83 0.74 -3.83 -7.97
CA HIS A 83 0.75 -2.63 -8.80
C HIS A 83 -0.13 -2.80 -10.07
N GLU A 84 -0.08 -3.95 -10.73
CA GLU A 84 -0.91 -4.23 -11.91
C GLU A 84 -2.42 -4.19 -11.61
N TYR A 85 -2.81 -4.64 -10.42
CA TYR A 85 -4.22 -4.70 -10.01
C TYR A 85 -4.67 -3.50 -9.16
N GLU A 86 -3.79 -2.53 -8.89
CA GLU A 86 -4.09 -1.36 -8.05
C GLU A 86 -5.29 -0.56 -8.59
N GLY A 87 -5.35 -0.35 -9.92
CA GLY A 87 -6.47 0.33 -10.59
C GLY A 87 -7.81 -0.41 -10.51
N GLN A 88 -7.80 -1.69 -10.14
CA GLN A 88 -8.98 -2.52 -9.93
C GLN A 88 -9.32 -2.66 -8.43
N GLY A 89 -8.59 -1.97 -7.55
CA GLY A 89 -8.76 -2.01 -6.11
C GLY A 89 -8.02 -3.17 -5.42
N GLY A 90 -7.09 -3.83 -6.13
CA GLY A 90 -6.21 -4.84 -5.55
C GLY A 90 -5.18 -4.20 -4.63
N ARG A 91 -4.93 -4.77 -3.47
CA ARG A 91 -4.00 -4.27 -2.44
C ARG A 91 -3.09 -5.37 -1.92
N VAL A 92 -2.01 -4.96 -1.27
CA VAL A 92 -1.15 -5.85 -0.47
C VAL A 92 -0.97 -5.23 0.91
N LEU A 93 -1.02 -6.06 1.95
CA LEU A 93 -0.60 -5.73 3.30
C LEU A 93 0.44 -6.76 3.76
N GLY A 94 1.62 -6.30 4.14
CA GLY A 94 2.65 -7.14 4.74
C GLY A 94 2.45 -7.29 6.24
N VAL A 95 2.68 -8.50 6.76
CA VAL A 95 2.75 -8.78 8.19
C VAL A 95 4.14 -9.32 8.50
N SER A 96 4.97 -8.49 9.11
CA SER A 96 6.34 -8.86 9.47
C SER A 96 6.37 -9.68 10.77
N TYR A 97 7.11 -10.79 10.73
CA TYR A 97 7.42 -11.65 11.86
C TYR A 97 8.84 -11.40 12.42
N ASP A 98 9.42 -10.22 12.15
CA ASP A 98 10.80 -9.94 12.55
C ASP A 98 10.99 -9.87 14.06
N LEU A 99 9.97 -9.52 14.85
CA LEU A 99 9.99 -9.56 16.31
C LEU A 99 9.98 -10.99 16.90
N MET A 100 9.70 -12.02 16.10
CA MET A 100 9.73 -13.41 16.54
C MET A 100 11.13 -13.89 16.97
N VAL A 101 12.19 -13.16 16.57
CA VAL A 101 13.57 -13.50 16.94
C VAL A 101 13.79 -13.19 18.40
N PRO A 102 14.19 -14.19 19.23
CA PRO A 102 14.41 -13.97 20.67
C PRO A 102 15.44 -12.86 20.93
N GLY A 103 15.10 -11.93 21.81
CA GLY A 103 15.98 -10.81 22.17
C GLY A 103 15.92 -9.61 21.24
N SER A 104 15.04 -9.62 20.25
CA SER A 104 14.74 -8.45 19.42
C SER A 104 14.11 -7.35 20.27
N ASP A 105 14.52 -6.10 20.05
CA ASP A 105 13.82 -4.94 20.60
C ASP A 105 13.01 -4.25 19.53
N LEU A 106 11.82 -3.78 19.90
CA LEU A 106 10.82 -3.22 18.99
C LEU A 106 11.35 -2.04 18.18
N ALA A 107 12.05 -1.09 18.81
CA ALA A 107 12.50 0.11 18.12
C ALA A 107 13.57 -0.22 17.06
N THR A 108 14.45 -1.17 17.35
CA THR A 108 15.46 -1.66 16.40
C THR A 108 14.81 -2.40 15.24
N ILE A 109 13.83 -3.27 15.51
CA ILE A 109 13.14 -4.02 14.44
C ILE A 109 12.32 -3.08 13.55
N GLU A 110 11.60 -2.12 14.12
CA GLU A 110 10.84 -1.14 13.34
C GLU A 110 11.75 -0.37 12.38
N ALA A 111 12.88 0.14 12.87
CA ALA A 111 13.86 0.82 12.03
C ALA A 111 14.43 -0.11 10.96
N THR A 112 14.78 -1.35 11.32
CA THR A 112 15.36 -2.34 10.40
C THR A 112 14.38 -2.71 9.27
N VAL A 113 13.11 -2.94 9.59
CA VAL A 113 12.08 -3.26 8.58
C VAL A 113 11.87 -2.07 7.64
N ARG A 114 11.80 -0.86 8.17
CA ARG A 114 11.67 0.37 7.36
C ARG A 114 12.86 0.54 6.41
N ASP A 115 14.08 0.50 6.94
CA ASP A 115 15.32 0.66 6.16
C ASP A 115 15.45 -0.43 5.09
N PHE A 116 15.03 -1.66 5.41
CA PHE A 116 15.02 -2.77 4.45
C PHE A 116 14.08 -2.50 3.27
N LEU A 117 12.86 -2.06 3.56
CA LEU A 117 11.87 -1.77 2.53
C LEU A 117 12.30 -0.57 1.67
N GLU A 118 12.70 0.53 2.30
CA GLU A 118 13.15 1.74 1.61
C GLU A 118 14.41 1.48 0.76
N GLY A 119 15.39 0.77 1.32
CA GLY A 119 16.63 0.44 0.63
C GLY A 119 16.48 -0.45 -0.61
N ARG A 120 15.33 -1.12 -0.74
CA ARG A 120 14.95 -1.92 -1.92
C ARG A 120 13.89 -1.26 -2.80
N GLY A 121 13.41 -0.08 -2.43
CA GLY A 121 12.31 0.58 -3.14
C GLY A 121 10.98 -0.16 -3.03
N HIS A 122 10.78 -0.92 -1.96
CA HIS A 122 9.54 -1.63 -1.67
C HIS A 122 8.61 -0.73 -0.87
N HIS A 123 7.63 -0.11 -1.55
CA HIS A 123 6.69 0.83 -0.95
C HIS A 123 5.31 0.19 -0.85
N PHE A 124 5.04 -0.49 0.26
CA PHE A 124 3.72 -1.07 0.54
C PHE A 124 3.44 -1.06 2.05
N PRO A 125 2.16 -1.00 2.45
CA PRO A 125 1.78 -1.06 3.85
C PRO A 125 2.31 -2.33 4.51
N THR A 126 3.00 -2.18 5.63
CA THR A 126 3.54 -3.29 6.41
C THR A 126 3.22 -3.06 7.87
N VAL A 127 2.70 -4.09 8.53
CA VAL A 127 2.60 -4.12 9.99
C VAL A 127 3.63 -5.08 10.56
N ILE A 128 4.23 -4.71 11.68
CA ILE A 128 5.08 -5.59 12.47
C ILE A 128 4.20 -6.18 13.57
N TYR A 129 4.08 -7.50 13.58
CA TYR A 129 3.30 -8.18 14.59
C TYR A 129 4.08 -8.23 15.91
N ASP A 130 3.54 -7.58 16.93
CA ASP A 130 4.09 -7.50 18.28
C ASP A 130 3.18 -8.23 19.26
N ALA A 131 3.59 -9.42 19.65
CA ALA A 131 2.93 -10.20 20.68
C ALA A 131 3.89 -11.23 21.29
N ASP A 132 3.68 -11.56 22.56
CA ASP A 132 4.40 -12.63 23.24
C ASP A 132 4.05 -14.03 22.69
N ASP A 133 2.89 -14.14 22.04
CA ASP A 133 2.33 -15.40 21.55
C ASP A 133 1.96 -15.34 20.05
N TYR A 134 2.81 -15.93 19.22
CA TYR A 134 2.54 -16.09 17.78
C TYR A 134 1.52 -17.22 17.49
N ASP A 135 1.20 -18.07 18.47
CA ASP A 135 0.17 -19.09 18.30
C ASP A 135 -1.22 -18.45 18.14
N ALA A 136 -1.46 -17.30 18.72
CA ALA A 136 -2.72 -16.57 18.58
C ALA A 136 -3.01 -16.15 17.13
N ILE A 137 -2.02 -15.51 16.46
CA ILE A 137 -2.17 -15.10 15.07
C ILE A 137 -2.20 -16.31 14.12
N ASN A 138 -1.34 -17.33 14.38
CA ASN A 138 -1.31 -18.54 13.59
C ASN A 138 -2.64 -19.31 13.68
N SER A 139 -3.22 -19.41 14.88
CA SER A 139 -4.54 -20.02 15.08
C SER A 139 -5.66 -19.23 14.41
N TYR A 140 -5.63 -17.91 14.50
CA TYR A 140 -6.67 -17.04 13.90
C TYR A 140 -6.71 -17.20 12.38
N PHE A 141 -5.56 -17.26 11.72
CA PHE A 141 -5.47 -17.43 10.28
C PHE A 141 -5.30 -18.88 9.84
N GLU A 142 -5.38 -19.84 10.77
CA GLU A 142 -5.21 -21.28 10.50
C GLU A 142 -3.89 -21.60 9.77
N MET A 143 -2.77 -21.01 10.24
CA MET A 143 -1.43 -21.17 9.65
C MET A 143 -0.57 -22.09 10.48
N GLY A 144 0.38 -22.77 9.81
CA GLY A 144 1.35 -23.68 10.47
C GLY A 144 2.50 -22.97 11.21
N GLY A 145 2.53 -21.63 11.23
CA GLY A 145 3.56 -20.82 11.89
C GLY A 145 4.86 -20.61 11.10
N ALA A 146 4.98 -21.21 9.91
CA ALA A 146 6.09 -20.95 9.01
C ALA A 146 5.77 -19.81 8.04
N VAL A 147 6.80 -19.05 7.63
CA VAL A 147 6.72 -18.02 6.60
C VAL A 147 7.55 -18.43 5.37
N PRO A 148 7.19 -18.01 4.14
CA PRO A 148 6.08 -17.11 3.81
C PRO A 148 4.71 -17.81 3.80
N VAL A 149 3.67 -17.06 4.10
CA VAL A 149 2.28 -17.41 3.84
C VAL A 149 1.59 -16.22 3.20
N THR A 150 0.81 -16.45 2.16
CA THR A 150 -0.02 -15.41 1.55
C THR A 150 -1.49 -15.84 1.57
N LEU A 151 -2.36 -14.97 2.04
CA LEU A 151 -3.81 -15.14 2.03
C LEU A 151 -4.42 -14.18 1.03
N ALA A 152 -5.31 -14.67 0.17
CA ALA A 152 -6.15 -13.84 -0.66
C ALA A 152 -7.45 -13.54 0.10
N ILE A 153 -7.75 -12.27 0.30
CA ILE A 153 -8.91 -11.79 1.06
C ILE A 153 -9.80 -10.98 0.13
N ASP A 154 -11.07 -11.35 0.05
CA ASP A 154 -12.05 -10.63 -0.76
C ASP A 154 -12.50 -9.30 -0.10
N LYS A 155 -13.32 -8.52 -0.80
CA LYS A 155 -13.84 -7.23 -0.31
C LYS A 155 -14.69 -7.36 0.96
N ASP A 156 -15.22 -8.53 1.25
CA ASP A 156 -16.08 -8.82 2.42
C ASP A 156 -15.25 -9.36 3.61
N GLY A 157 -13.93 -9.50 3.43
CA GLY A 157 -12.99 -9.97 4.46
C GLY A 157 -12.84 -11.49 4.54
N ASN A 158 -13.40 -12.24 3.57
CA ASN A 158 -13.27 -13.70 3.56
C ASN A 158 -11.92 -14.11 2.94
N ILE A 159 -11.26 -15.10 3.52
CA ILE A 159 -10.09 -15.75 2.92
C ILE A 159 -10.61 -16.67 1.81
N VAL A 160 -10.32 -16.31 0.55
CA VAL A 160 -10.78 -17.03 -0.65
C VAL A 160 -9.70 -17.92 -1.28
N ASP A 161 -8.44 -17.73 -0.88
CA ASP A 161 -7.32 -18.57 -1.31
C ASP A 161 -6.16 -18.45 -0.32
N ARG A 162 -5.26 -19.43 -0.33
CA ARG A 162 -4.10 -19.56 0.55
C ARG A 162 -2.91 -20.12 -0.20
N GLN A 163 -1.73 -19.58 0.09
CA GLN A 163 -0.45 -20.13 -0.33
C GLN A 163 0.47 -20.25 0.87
N GLU A 164 0.90 -21.45 1.19
CA GLU A 164 1.95 -21.72 2.17
C GLU A 164 3.26 -22.01 1.44
N GLY A 165 4.36 -21.43 1.92
CA GLY A 165 5.63 -21.43 1.21
C GLY A 165 5.64 -20.44 0.05
N SER A 166 6.80 -20.34 -0.62
CA SER A 166 7.02 -19.36 -1.70
C SER A 166 6.06 -19.53 -2.87
N ALA A 167 5.67 -18.41 -3.45
CA ALA A 167 4.84 -18.36 -4.63
C ALA A 167 5.60 -17.75 -5.82
N SER A 168 5.17 -18.09 -7.03
CA SER A 168 5.58 -17.40 -8.24
C SER A 168 4.65 -16.23 -8.55
N ARG A 169 5.09 -15.31 -9.42
CA ARG A 169 4.27 -14.22 -9.94
C ARG A 169 2.90 -14.70 -10.45
N ALA A 170 2.88 -15.78 -11.23
CA ALA A 170 1.63 -16.34 -11.76
C ALA A 170 0.68 -16.83 -10.66
N ARG A 171 1.23 -17.34 -9.54
CA ARG A 171 0.43 -17.75 -8.38
C ARG A 171 -0.14 -16.54 -7.65
N PHE A 172 0.64 -15.48 -7.44
CA PHE A 172 0.15 -14.22 -6.87
C PHE A 172 -0.93 -13.57 -7.73
N GLU A 173 -0.79 -13.59 -9.06
CA GLU A 173 -1.80 -13.12 -9.98
C GLU A 173 -3.10 -13.90 -9.85
N GLU A 174 -3.04 -15.24 -9.82
CA GLU A 174 -4.21 -16.10 -9.60
C GLU A 174 -4.91 -15.75 -8.28
N MET A 175 -4.15 -15.60 -7.20
CA MET A 175 -4.67 -15.25 -5.87
C MET A 175 -5.32 -13.86 -5.86
N MET A 176 -4.68 -12.86 -6.48
CA MET A 176 -5.21 -11.50 -6.58
C MET A 176 -6.52 -11.47 -7.37
N ARG A 177 -6.60 -12.21 -8.48
CA ARG A 177 -7.84 -12.33 -9.27
C ARG A 177 -8.97 -12.95 -8.44
N LYS A 178 -8.69 -13.99 -7.66
CA LYS A 178 -9.68 -14.58 -6.73
C LYS A 178 -10.14 -13.59 -5.66
N ALA A 179 -9.21 -12.83 -5.07
CA ALA A 179 -9.54 -11.78 -4.10
C ALA A 179 -10.47 -10.72 -4.69
N LEU A 180 -10.27 -10.37 -5.97
CA LEU A 180 -11.07 -9.39 -6.70
C LEU A 180 -12.34 -9.97 -7.34
N GLY A 181 -12.55 -11.28 -7.29
CA GLY A 181 -13.70 -11.95 -7.91
C GLY A 181 -13.66 -11.97 -9.45
N LEU A 182 -12.45 -12.03 -10.05
CA LEU A 182 -12.18 -11.99 -11.49
C LEU A 182 -11.95 -13.39 -12.08
#